data_98029370ce88177443e0e23eb7b6d2b6
#
_entry.id   98029370ce88177443e0e23eb7b6d2b6
#
_cell.length_a   1.000
_cell.length_b   1.000
_cell.length_c   1.000
_cell.angle_alpha   90.00
_cell.angle_beta   90.00
_cell.angle_gamma   90.00
#
_symmetry.space_group_name_H-M   'P 1'
#
loop_
_entity.id
_entity.type
_entity.pdbx_description
1 polymer ?
#
loop_
_entity_poly.entity_id
_entity_poly.type
_entity_poly.pdbx_seq_one_letter_code
_entity_poly.pdbx_strand_id
1 'polypeptide(L)'
;MAILEVEHIKKKFGKTDVLKDISFSLEQGEVLSIIGSSGSGKTTLLRCLNFLEMPDNGVIRVNDEILLDTDKPETLKESEVRKKRLHFGLVFQSFNLFPQYTALQNVMLARELLAKERPDFKVNKKNILDEIRVQAEDLLRQMGLEDRMNNYPHQLS
;
A
#
# COMPACT_ATOMS: atom_id res chain seq x y z
N MET A 1 18.89 -11.69 -5.27
CA MET A 1 19.05 -10.24 -5.00
C MET A 1 17.80 -9.78 -4.30
N ALA A 2 17.92 -9.24 -3.09
CA ALA A 2 16.75 -8.91 -2.28
C ALA A 2 15.89 -7.83 -2.96
N ILE A 3 14.58 -8.07 -3.07
CA ILE A 3 13.62 -7.08 -3.54
C ILE A 3 13.20 -6.11 -2.43
N LEU A 4 13.25 -6.57 -1.19
CA LEU A 4 12.96 -5.79 0.02
C LEU A 4 14.03 -6.08 1.07
N GLU A 5 14.60 -5.03 1.62
CA GLU A 5 15.50 -5.08 2.77
C GLU A 5 14.97 -4.15 3.86
N VAL A 6 14.90 -4.67 5.05
CA VAL A 6 14.42 -3.99 6.26
C VAL A 6 15.47 -4.14 7.34
N GLU A 7 15.96 -3.02 7.85
CA GLU A 7 17.06 -3.00 8.81
C GLU A 7 16.69 -2.17 10.03
N HIS A 8 16.82 -2.78 11.21
CA HIS A 8 16.73 -2.13 12.52
C HIS A 8 15.46 -1.31 12.77
N ILE A 9 14.31 -1.74 12.23
CA ILE A 9 13.04 -1.05 12.44
C ILE A 9 12.65 -1.09 13.91
N LYS A 10 12.48 0.11 14.49
CA LYS A 10 12.00 0.33 15.85
C LYS A 10 10.78 1.21 15.85
N LYS A 11 9.84 0.93 16.76
CA LYS A 11 8.64 1.76 16.94
C LYS A 11 8.17 1.74 18.37
N LYS A 12 7.92 2.94 18.92
CA LYS A 12 7.32 3.16 20.24
C LYS A 12 5.99 3.87 20.12
N PHE A 13 5.09 3.58 21.02
CA PHE A 13 3.90 4.39 21.27
C PHE A 13 3.89 4.82 22.74
N GLY A 14 4.14 6.08 22.97
CA GLY A 14 4.36 6.62 24.32
C GLY A 14 5.53 5.92 25.01
N LYS A 15 5.26 5.16 26.08
CA LYS A 15 6.29 4.42 26.85
C LYS A 15 6.45 2.96 26.41
N THR A 16 5.66 2.48 25.44
CA THR A 16 5.64 1.08 25.02
C THR A 16 6.48 0.86 23.77
N ASP A 17 7.52 0.06 23.86
CA ASP A 17 8.28 -0.45 22.71
C ASP A 17 7.49 -1.55 22.01
N VAL A 18 6.95 -1.24 20.82
CA VAL A 18 6.14 -2.19 20.02
C VAL A 18 7.02 -2.95 19.04
N LEU A 19 7.92 -2.26 18.35
CA LEU A 19 8.96 -2.87 17.52
C LEU A 19 10.31 -2.52 18.13
N LYS A 20 11.07 -3.54 18.52
CA LYS A 20 12.32 -3.32 19.29
C LYS A 20 13.54 -3.23 18.39
N ASP A 21 13.65 -4.13 17.41
CA ASP A 21 14.74 -4.18 16.44
C ASP A 21 14.40 -5.27 15.42
N ILE A 22 13.73 -4.90 14.34
CA ILE A 22 13.27 -5.84 13.32
C ILE A 22 14.09 -5.68 12.07
N SER A 23 14.74 -6.77 11.65
CA SER A 23 15.52 -6.83 10.40
C SER A 23 15.19 -8.11 9.65
N PHE A 24 15.01 -8.01 8.35
CA PHE A 24 14.82 -9.13 7.44
C PHE A 24 15.01 -8.67 5.99
N SER A 25 15.16 -9.64 5.10
CA SER A 25 15.15 -9.41 3.66
C SER A 25 14.21 -10.40 2.97
N LEU A 26 13.76 -10.03 1.77
CA LEU A 26 12.93 -10.86 0.90
C LEU A 26 13.47 -10.81 -0.51
N GLU A 27 13.58 -11.97 -1.15
CA GLU A 27 13.88 -12.06 -2.58
C GLU A 27 12.59 -12.09 -3.41
N GLN A 28 12.71 -11.87 -4.71
CA GLN A 28 11.56 -11.91 -5.60
C GLN A 28 10.90 -13.29 -5.59
N GLY A 29 9.60 -13.34 -5.36
CA GLY A 29 8.80 -14.56 -5.29
C GLY A 29 8.78 -15.22 -3.92
N GLU A 30 9.50 -14.72 -2.93
CA GLU A 30 9.44 -15.23 -1.56
C GLU A 30 8.20 -14.74 -0.81
N VAL A 31 7.82 -15.51 0.19
CA VAL A 31 6.72 -15.19 1.12
C VAL A 31 7.26 -15.21 2.54
N LEU A 32 7.12 -14.09 3.25
CA LEU A 32 7.43 -13.98 4.67
C LEU A 32 6.16 -14.07 5.50
N SER A 33 6.10 -15.05 6.40
CA SER A 33 5.03 -15.17 7.38
C SER A 33 5.41 -14.53 8.70
N ILE A 34 4.58 -13.60 9.20
CA ILE A 34 4.78 -12.92 10.48
C ILE A 34 3.81 -13.53 11.49
N ILE A 35 4.32 -14.29 12.46
CA ILE A 35 3.55 -15.00 13.47
C ILE A 35 3.78 -14.37 14.85
N GLY A 36 2.75 -14.37 15.69
CA GLY A 36 2.82 -13.85 17.06
C GLY A 36 1.44 -13.64 17.66
N SER A 37 1.38 -13.45 18.97
CA SER A 37 0.15 -13.17 19.74
C SER A 37 -0.51 -11.86 19.31
N SER A 38 -1.78 -11.66 19.70
CA SER A 38 -2.45 -10.36 19.52
C SER A 38 -1.67 -9.28 20.26
N GLY A 39 -1.50 -8.10 19.63
CA GLY A 39 -0.75 -6.99 20.21
C GLY A 39 0.78 -7.07 20.08
N SER A 40 1.35 -8.14 19.48
CA SER A 40 2.81 -8.29 19.33
C SER A 40 3.46 -7.37 18.29
N GLY A 41 2.73 -6.44 17.69
CA GLY A 41 3.28 -5.46 16.75
C GLY A 41 3.22 -5.85 15.26
N LYS A 42 2.64 -7.00 14.89
CA LYS A 42 2.55 -7.45 13.48
C LYS A 42 1.93 -6.40 12.55
N THR A 43 0.78 -5.87 12.93
CA THR A 43 0.09 -4.82 12.17
C THR A 43 0.90 -3.52 12.14
N THR A 44 1.59 -3.20 13.24
CA THR A 44 2.46 -2.02 13.30
C THR A 44 3.63 -2.17 12.33
N LEU A 45 4.25 -3.35 12.26
CA LEU A 45 5.32 -3.62 11.29
C LEU A 45 4.81 -3.44 9.84
N LEU A 46 3.68 -4.06 9.49
CA LEU A 46 3.09 -3.91 8.16
C LEU A 46 2.76 -2.44 7.82
N ARG A 47 2.29 -1.67 8.81
CA ARG A 47 2.04 -0.24 8.64
C ARG A 47 3.32 0.57 8.47
N CYS A 48 4.41 0.18 9.13
CA CYS A 48 5.71 0.81 8.94
C CYS A 48 6.24 0.52 7.53
N LEU A 49 6.12 -0.70 7.04
CA LEU A 49 6.60 -1.08 5.71
C LEU A 49 5.92 -0.30 4.59
N ASN A 50 4.63 -0.01 4.71
CA ASN A 50 3.89 0.75 3.70
C ASN A 50 3.70 2.24 4.06
N PHE A 51 4.47 2.76 5.02
CA PHE A 51 4.48 4.18 5.41
C PHE A 51 3.13 4.73 5.89
N LEU A 52 2.21 3.87 6.38
CA LEU A 52 1.01 4.32 7.11
C LEU A 52 1.33 4.69 8.55
N GLU A 53 2.44 4.16 9.08
CA GLU A 53 3.04 4.51 10.35
C GLU A 53 4.53 4.74 10.12
N MET A 54 5.09 5.82 10.62
CA MET A 54 6.53 6.06 10.47
C MET A 54 7.28 5.36 11.59
N PRO A 55 8.28 4.52 11.28
CA PRO A 55 9.15 3.97 12.31
C PRO A 55 10.00 5.06 12.96
N ASP A 56 10.42 4.84 14.21
CA ASP A 56 11.27 5.78 14.93
C ASP A 56 12.75 5.60 14.55
N ASN A 57 13.15 4.38 14.17
CA ASN A 57 14.48 4.07 13.64
C ASN A 57 14.37 3.01 12.54
N GLY A 58 15.37 2.99 11.67
CA GLY A 58 15.66 1.94 10.71
C GLY A 58 15.69 2.40 9.27
N VAL A 59 15.95 1.42 8.39
CA VAL A 59 16.09 1.61 6.95
C VAL A 59 15.17 0.64 6.22
N ILE A 60 14.53 1.10 5.16
CA ILE A 60 13.75 0.28 4.22
C ILE A 60 14.26 0.55 2.82
N ARG A 61 14.67 -0.54 2.12
CA ARG A 61 15.08 -0.51 0.71
C ARG A 61 14.19 -1.41 -0.12
N VAL A 62 13.90 -0.98 -1.33
CA VAL A 62 13.22 -1.77 -2.35
C VAL A 62 13.99 -1.67 -3.65
N ASN A 63 14.41 -2.80 -4.23
CA ASN A 63 15.24 -2.86 -5.44
C ASN A 63 16.48 -1.95 -5.34
N ASP A 64 17.22 -2.04 -4.24
CA ASP A 64 18.39 -1.21 -3.91
C ASP A 64 18.09 0.30 -3.69
N GLU A 65 16.88 0.75 -3.92
CA GLU A 65 16.46 2.13 -3.65
C GLU A 65 16.12 2.31 -2.16
N ILE A 66 16.74 3.28 -1.49
CA ILE A 66 16.41 3.64 -0.11
C ILE A 66 15.10 4.41 -0.09
N LEU A 67 14.04 3.76 0.35
CA LEU A 67 12.74 4.40 0.53
C LEU A 67 12.65 5.16 1.86
N LEU A 68 13.26 4.61 2.90
CA LEU A 68 13.31 5.23 4.23
C LEU A 68 14.70 5.01 4.81
N ASP A 69 15.23 6.07 5.41
CA ASP A 69 16.38 6.06 6.29
C ASP A 69 16.11 7.11 7.36
N THR A 70 15.90 6.67 8.59
CA THR A 70 15.54 7.60 9.68
C THR A 70 16.66 8.57 10.04
N ASP A 71 17.90 8.27 9.67
CA ASP A 71 19.04 9.16 9.86
C ASP A 71 19.14 10.21 8.73
N LYS A 72 18.30 10.11 7.70
CA LYS A 72 18.23 11.04 6.56
C LYS A 72 16.88 11.74 6.48
N PRO A 73 16.75 12.96 7.04
CA PRO A 73 15.48 13.69 7.10
C PRO A 73 14.81 13.92 5.74
N GLU A 74 15.58 13.97 4.66
CA GLU A 74 15.06 14.13 3.30
C GLU A 74 14.18 12.95 2.86
N THR A 75 14.41 11.76 3.40
CA THR A 75 13.59 10.57 3.11
C THR A 75 12.24 10.60 3.80
N LEU A 76 12.04 11.51 4.75
CA LEU A 76 10.84 11.61 5.59
C LEU A 76 9.86 12.69 5.11
N LYS A 77 10.15 13.40 4.03
CA LYS A 77 9.25 14.42 3.48
C LYS A 77 7.95 13.78 2.99
N GLU A 78 6.82 14.37 3.36
CA GLU A 78 5.49 13.83 3.05
C GLU A 78 5.24 13.64 1.55
N SER A 79 5.75 14.55 0.71
CA SER A 79 5.68 14.45 -0.75
C SER A 79 6.38 13.18 -1.27
N GLU A 80 7.51 12.81 -0.68
CA GLU A 80 8.26 11.62 -1.04
C GLU A 80 7.61 10.36 -0.46
N VAL A 81 7.13 10.40 0.79
CA VAL A 81 6.41 9.30 1.43
C VAL A 81 5.20 8.86 0.59
N ARG A 82 4.47 9.81 -0.01
CA ARG A 82 3.34 9.48 -0.89
C ARG A 82 3.75 8.64 -2.10
N LYS A 83 4.89 8.96 -2.74
CA LYS A 83 5.43 8.19 -3.86
C LYS A 83 5.89 6.80 -3.42
N LYS A 84 6.55 6.73 -2.26
CA LYS A 84 7.07 5.47 -1.69
C LYS A 84 5.97 4.47 -1.34
N ARG A 85 4.79 4.94 -0.93
CA ARG A 85 3.61 4.09 -0.71
C ARG A 85 3.19 3.29 -1.95
N LEU A 86 3.53 3.76 -3.14
CA LEU A 86 3.21 3.05 -4.39
C LEU A 86 4.03 1.78 -4.62
N HIS A 87 5.15 1.60 -3.88
CA HIS A 87 5.94 0.36 -3.93
C HIS A 87 5.26 -0.81 -3.20
N PHE A 88 4.26 -0.53 -2.34
CA PHE A 88 3.62 -1.53 -1.51
C PHE A 88 2.11 -1.54 -1.73
N GLY A 89 1.53 -2.73 -1.84
CA GLY A 89 0.11 -2.95 -1.67
C GLY A 89 -0.19 -3.44 -0.26
N LEU A 90 -1.24 -2.94 0.38
CA LEU A 90 -1.70 -3.43 1.68
C LEU A 90 -3.10 -3.99 1.57
N VAL A 91 -3.25 -5.27 1.93
CA VAL A 91 -4.56 -5.90 2.10
C VAL A 91 -4.90 -5.89 3.58
N PHE A 92 -5.96 -5.21 3.93
CA PHE A 92 -6.42 -5.11 5.32
C PHE A 92 -7.21 -6.36 5.73
N GLN A 93 -7.24 -6.64 7.02
CA GLN A 93 -8.04 -7.73 7.59
C GLN A 93 -9.56 -7.49 7.41
N SER A 94 -10.01 -6.24 7.48
CA SER A 94 -11.33 -5.80 7.07
C SER A 94 -11.27 -5.31 5.62
N PHE A 95 -12.31 -5.52 4.85
CA PHE A 95 -12.33 -5.25 3.40
C PHE A 95 -11.98 -3.80 3.03
N ASN A 96 -12.22 -2.83 3.93
CA ASN A 96 -11.90 -1.40 3.79
C ASN A 96 -12.33 -0.80 2.43
N LEU A 97 -13.42 -1.32 1.89
CA LEU A 97 -14.05 -0.75 0.70
C LEU A 97 -14.86 0.48 1.08
N PHE A 98 -14.90 1.45 0.19
CA PHE A 98 -15.76 2.60 0.33
C PHE A 98 -17.21 2.17 0.10
N PRO A 99 -18.08 2.21 1.13
CA PRO A 99 -19.44 1.66 1.03
C PRO A 99 -20.34 2.42 0.06
N GLN A 100 -20.02 3.68 -0.23
CA GLN A 100 -20.74 4.52 -1.19
C GLN A 100 -20.36 4.27 -2.65
N TYR A 101 -19.35 3.46 -2.91
CA TYR A 101 -18.86 3.12 -4.24
C TYR A 101 -19.19 1.68 -4.60
N THR A 102 -19.48 1.42 -5.88
CA THR A 102 -19.61 0.06 -6.40
C THR A 102 -18.27 -0.66 -6.39
N ALA A 103 -18.25 -1.98 -6.66
CA ALA A 103 -17.02 -2.75 -6.81
C ALA A 103 -16.10 -2.12 -7.86
N LEU A 104 -16.63 -1.79 -9.02
CA LEU A 104 -15.89 -1.13 -10.10
C LEU A 104 -15.30 0.20 -9.66
N GLN A 105 -16.09 1.06 -9.02
CA GLN A 105 -15.62 2.35 -8.54
C GLN A 105 -14.53 2.22 -7.47
N ASN A 106 -14.62 1.24 -6.58
CA ASN A 106 -13.57 0.96 -5.60
C ASN A 106 -12.25 0.57 -6.28
N VAL A 107 -12.30 -0.25 -7.32
CA VAL A 107 -11.11 -0.67 -8.08
C VAL A 107 -10.50 0.50 -8.86
N MET A 108 -11.33 1.37 -9.44
CA MET A 108 -10.88 2.53 -10.23
C MET A 108 -10.23 3.61 -9.38
N LEU A 109 -10.67 3.79 -8.12
CA LEU A 109 -10.42 4.98 -7.30
C LEU A 109 -8.94 5.37 -7.20
N ALA A 110 -8.06 4.42 -6.89
CA ALA A 110 -6.63 4.71 -6.73
C ALA A 110 -6.00 5.22 -8.04
N ARG A 111 -6.35 4.60 -9.16
CA ARG A 111 -5.85 5.02 -10.49
C ARG A 111 -6.42 6.37 -10.92
N GLU A 112 -7.67 6.65 -10.62
CA GLU A 112 -8.26 7.97 -10.88
C GLU A 112 -7.56 9.07 -10.08
N LEU A 113 -7.22 8.81 -8.81
CA LEU A 113 -6.49 9.76 -7.98
C LEU A 113 -5.09 10.05 -8.55
N LEU A 114 -4.36 9.00 -8.93
CA LEU A 114 -3.04 9.16 -9.57
C LEU A 114 -3.14 9.88 -10.92
N ALA A 115 -4.16 9.56 -11.71
CA ALA A 115 -4.36 10.19 -13.01
C ALA A 115 -4.59 11.70 -12.90
N LYS A 116 -5.22 12.18 -11.83
CA LYS A 116 -5.44 13.63 -11.58
C LYS A 116 -4.13 14.41 -11.40
N GLU A 117 -3.04 13.75 -11.03
CA GLU A 117 -1.72 14.36 -10.88
C GLU A 117 -0.97 14.50 -12.23
N ARG A 118 -1.46 13.87 -13.29
CA ARG A 118 -0.85 13.93 -14.62
C ARG A 118 -1.03 15.31 -15.26
N PRO A 119 -0.01 15.86 -15.92
CA PRO A 119 -0.10 17.16 -16.59
C PRO A 119 -1.17 17.21 -17.68
N ASP A 120 -1.38 16.08 -18.38
CA ASP A 120 -2.32 15.94 -19.50
C ASP A 120 -3.77 15.61 -19.07
N PHE A 121 -4.01 15.40 -17.77
CA PHE A 121 -5.32 14.96 -17.28
C PHE A 121 -6.47 15.87 -17.68
N LYS A 122 -6.28 17.19 -17.61
CA LYS A 122 -7.34 18.16 -17.94
C LYS A 122 -7.76 18.09 -19.41
N VAL A 123 -6.80 17.83 -20.30
CA VAL A 123 -7.03 17.77 -21.76
C VAL A 123 -7.60 16.42 -22.17
N ASN A 124 -7.07 15.34 -21.61
CA ASN A 124 -7.37 13.96 -22.00
C ASN A 124 -8.26 13.23 -21.00
N LYS A 125 -8.95 13.94 -20.09
CA LYS A 125 -9.69 13.38 -18.95
C LYS A 125 -10.60 12.22 -19.36
N LYS A 126 -11.39 12.37 -20.42
CA LYS A 126 -12.33 11.32 -20.84
C LYS A 126 -11.60 10.04 -21.23
N ASN A 127 -10.61 10.14 -22.10
CA ASN A 127 -9.86 8.96 -22.57
C ASN A 127 -9.14 8.25 -21.42
N ILE A 128 -8.52 9.02 -20.50
CA ILE A 128 -7.83 8.48 -19.33
C ILE A 128 -8.79 7.72 -18.41
N LEU A 129 -9.98 8.28 -18.16
CA LEU A 129 -10.98 7.62 -17.31
C LEU A 129 -11.59 6.39 -17.99
N ASP A 130 -11.81 6.42 -19.30
CA ASP A 130 -12.28 5.27 -20.07
C ASP A 130 -11.25 4.13 -20.06
N GLU A 131 -9.95 4.43 -20.21
CA GLU A 131 -8.87 3.45 -20.09
C GLU A 131 -8.81 2.82 -18.68
N ILE A 132 -8.92 3.64 -17.63
CA ILE A 132 -8.94 3.15 -16.24
C ILE A 132 -10.12 2.22 -16.02
N ARG A 133 -11.30 2.58 -16.55
CA ARG A 133 -12.50 1.78 -16.45
C ARG A 133 -12.34 0.43 -17.14
N VAL A 134 -11.87 0.39 -18.38
CA VAL A 134 -11.65 -0.86 -19.12
C VAL A 134 -10.71 -1.78 -18.35
N GLN A 135 -9.60 -1.26 -17.83
CA GLN A 135 -8.66 -2.05 -17.04
C GLN A 135 -9.27 -2.58 -15.73
N ALA A 136 -10.11 -1.79 -15.07
CA ALA A 136 -10.80 -2.22 -13.84
C ALA A 136 -11.85 -3.30 -14.13
N GLU A 137 -12.61 -3.16 -15.22
CA GLU A 137 -13.57 -4.17 -15.69
C GLU A 137 -12.87 -5.50 -16.02
N ASP A 138 -11.71 -5.43 -16.70
CA ASP A 138 -10.91 -6.62 -17.02
C ASP A 138 -10.40 -7.34 -15.76
N LEU A 139 -9.91 -6.59 -14.77
CA LEU A 139 -9.50 -7.15 -13.48
C LEU A 139 -10.66 -7.85 -12.76
N LEU A 140 -11.82 -7.22 -12.71
CA LEU A 140 -13.00 -7.82 -12.07
C LEU A 140 -13.49 -9.05 -12.82
N ARG A 141 -13.40 -9.06 -14.16
CA ARG A 141 -13.72 -10.25 -15.00
C ARG A 141 -12.76 -11.40 -14.71
N GLN A 142 -11.45 -11.13 -14.61
CA GLN A 142 -10.46 -12.15 -14.25
C GLN A 142 -10.71 -12.74 -12.86
N MET A 143 -11.29 -11.97 -11.94
CA MET A 143 -11.67 -12.42 -10.60
C MET A 143 -13.05 -13.08 -10.54
N GLY A 144 -13.75 -13.26 -11.68
CA GLY A 144 -15.10 -13.84 -11.73
C GLY A 144 -16.19 -12.94 -11.14
N LEU A 145 -15.96 -11.63 -11.14
CA LEU A 145 -16.88 -10.63 -10.56
C LEU A 145 -17.59 -9.77 -11.62
N GLU A 146 -17.64 -10.23 -12.87
CA GLU A 146 -18.24 -9.52 -13.99
C GLU A 146 -19.69 -9.09 -13.69
N ASP A 147 -20.51 -10.02 -13.23
CA ASP A 147 -21.93 -9.77 -12.93
C ASP A 147 -22.13 -8.91 -11.66
N ARG A 148 -21.07 -8.62 -10.91
CA ARG A 148 -21.11 -7.90 -9.63
C ARG A 148 -20.38 -6.56 -9.64
N MET A 149 -19.92 -6.12 -10.80
CA MET A 149 -19.15 -4.86 -10.93
C MET A 149 -19.89 -3.65 -10.40
N ASN A 150 -21.22 -3.63 -10.57
CA ASN A 150 -22.10 -2.54 -10.17
C ASN A 150 -22.71 -2.71 -8.76
N ASN A 151 -22.36 -3.81 -8.07
CA ASN A 151 -22.83 -4.05 -6.72
C ASN A 151 -22.03 -3.20 -5.71
N TYR A 152 -22.72 -2.79 -4.64
CA TYR A 152 -22.07 -2.14 -3.51
C TYR A 152 -21.43 -3.17 -2.56
N PRO A 153 -20.47 -2.78 -1.71
CA PRO A 153 -19.78 -3.70 -0.81
C PRO A 153 -20.70 -4.60 0.02
N HIS A 154 -21.79 -4.08 0.53
CA HIS A 154 -22.77 -4.85 1.31
C HIS A 154 -23.54 -5.91 0.50
N GLN A 155 -23.43 -5.89 -0.82
CA GLN A 155 -24.05 -6.84 -1.75
C GLN A 155 -23.04 -7.88 -2.28
N LEU A 156 -21.77 -7.78 -1.89
CA LEU A 156 -20.70 -8.66 -2.38
C LEU A 156 -20.42 -9.87 -1.47
N SER A 157 -20.98 -9.92 -0.31
CA SER A 157 -20.85 -11.02 0.68
C SER A 157 -21.81 -12.16 0.39
#